data_768ad20739e5d55093cf94a520ea6f63
#
_entry.id   768ad20739e5d55093cf94a520ea6f63
#
_cell.length_a   1.000
_cell.length_b   1.000
_cell.length_c   1.000
_cell.angle_alpha   90.00
_cell.angle_beta   90.00
_cell.angle_gamma   90.00
#
_symmetry.space_group_name_H-M   'P 1'
#
loop_
_entity.id
_entity.type
_entity.pdbx_description
1 polymer ?
#
loop_
_entity_poly.entity_id
_entity_poly.type
_entity_poly.pdbx_seq_one_letter_code
_entity_poly.pdbx_strand_id
1 'polypeptide(L)'
;RQMCIRDRFMTGPALLLAKLTPDSLDVTFWLVVVLIYYFLATLLPIDKIIGKIYPLFGACLIIMAIGVSSGIILGGWQMPEMTLQNLHPKDLPIWPLMFITVACGATSGFHATQSPLMARCMKEEKNGRVVFYGAMVAEGIIALIWASAGIAFYETTGGLAAAIASAGPGGVVYDISFGTLGTVGGILAMIGVIACPITSGDTAFRSARYTLSDWFKIDQVSYTKRLALAIPLLGIGGILSQMNFDIIWRYFSWANQTLAMIALWTGAMYLWKQNKGGWQHYIAVIPAIFMTMVTFTYILQAPEGFGLPTSITYPAGVIITIFWAIVYFKSTIFKK
;
A
#
# COMPACT_ATOMS: atom_id res chain seq x y z
N ARG A 1 -25.91 -1.30 -3.56
CA ARG A 1 -25.11 -2.52 -3.29
C ARG A 1 -24.03 -2.84 -4.34
N GLN A 2 -23.97 -2.15 -5.47
CA GLN A 2 -22.97 -2.42 -6.54
C GLN A 2 -21.79 -1.42 -6.57
N MET A 3 -21.71 -0.45 -5.66
CA MET A 3 -20.75 0.67 -5.73
C MET A 3 -19.45 0.48 -4.92
N CYS A 4 -19.26 -0.64 -4.22
CA CYS A 4 -18.10 -0.86 -3.32
C CYS A 4 -16.96 -1.67 -3.92
N ILE A 5 -16.88 -1.83 -5.24
CA ILE A 5 -16.12 -2.94 -5.82
C ILE A 5 -15.23 -2.46 -6.97
N ARG A 6 -14.29 -1.54 -6.75
CA ARG A 6 -13.34 -1.19 -7.83
C ARG A 6 -11.98 -0.76 -7.27
N ASP A 7 -10.94 -1.23 -7.92
CA ASP A 7 -9.52 -1.13 -7.55
C ASP A 7 -9.08 0.28 -7.14
N ARG A 8 -8.37 0.39 -6.00
CA ARG A 8 -7.96 1.68 -5.42
C ARG A 8 -7.04 2.51 -6.30
N PHE A 9 -6.19 1.89 -7.11
CA PHE A 9 -5.25 2.65 -7.95
C PHE A 9 -5.87 3.23 -9.22
N MET A 10 -6.93 2.62 -9.74
CA MET A 10 -7.65 3.09 -10.92
C MET A 10 -8.98 3.72 -10.55
N THR A 11 -9.79 3.01 -9.77
CA THR A 11 -11.15 3.40 -9.46
C THR A 11 -11.23 4.31 -8.23
N GLY A 12 -10.30 4.19 -7.27
CA GLY A 12 -10.21 5.12 -6.15
C GLY A 12 -10.11 6.58 -6.61
N PRO A 13 -9.10 6.95 -7.41
CA PRO A 13 -9.02 8.28 -8.02
C PRO A 13 -10.25 8.66 -8.83
N ALA A 14 -10.78 7.74 -9.64
CA ALA A 14 -11.95 8.00 -10.49
C ALA A 14 -13.21 8.30 -9.66
N LEU A 15 -13.44 7.57 -8.57
CA LEU A 15 -14.54 7.83 -7.63
C LEU A 15 -14.43 9.19 -6.94
N LEU A 16 -13.20 9.55 -6.52
CA LEU A 16 -12.96 10.82 -5.85
C LEU A 16 -13.08 11.99 -6.83
N LEU A 17 -12.58 11.85 -8.04
CA LEU A 17 -12.73 12.85 -9.11
C LEU A 17 -14.20 13.03 -9.50
N ALA A 18 -14.97 11.96 -9.62
CA ALA A 18 -16.40 12.04 -9.89
C ALA A 18 -17.18 12.78 -8.79
N LYS A 19 -16.75 12.65 -7.51
CA LYS A 19 -17.37 13.42 -6.41
C LYS A 19 -17.02 14.91 -6.43
N LEU A 20 -15.90 15.30 -7.05
CA LEU A 20 -15.44 16.69 -7.14
C LEU A 20 -15.91 17.39 -8.42
N THR A 21 -16.50 16.68 -9.36
CA THR A 21 -16.90 17.18 -10.67
C THR A 21 -18.41 17.04 -10.86
N PRO A 22 -19.01 17.79 -11.81
CA PRO A 22 -20.43 17.68 -12.11
C PRO A 22 -20.85 16.26 -12.49
N ASP A 23 -22.12 15.91 -12.24
CA ASP A 23 -22.70 14.58 -12.47
C ASP A 23 -22.56 14.07 -13.92
N SER A 24 -22.32 14.96 -14.88
CA SER A 24 -22.05 14.62 -16.28
C SER A 24 -20.70 13.87 -16.47
N LEU A 25 -19.77 14.00 -15.51
CA LEU A 25 -18.46 13.36 -15.52
C LEU A 25 -18.46 12.21 -14.52
N ASP A 26 -19.05 11.10 -14.93
CA ASP A 26 -19.22 9.91 -14.07
C ASP A 26 -17.91 9.17 -13.77
N VAL A 27 -18.00 8.16 -12.92
CA VAL A 27 -16.87 7.31 -12.54
C VAL A 27 -16.25 6.63 -13.76
N THR A 28 -17.06 6.26 -14.75
CA THR A 28 -16.59 5.58 -15.97
C THR A 28 -15.73 6.51 -16.82
N PHE A 29 -16.15 7.77 -16.96
CA PHE A 29 -15.36 8.80 -17.64
C PHE A 29 -13.99 8.95 -16.97
N TRP A 30 -13.94 9.12 -15.66
CA TRP A 30 -12.70 9.31 -14.93
C TRP A 30 -11.83 8.06 -14.91
N LEU A 31 -12.42 6.86 -14.90
CA LEU A 31 -11.67 5.61 -15.03
C LEU A 31 -10.92 5.54 -16.38
N VAL A 32 -11.58 5.92 -17.47
CA VAL A 32 -10.95 5.98 -18.79
C VAL A 32 -9.82 7.01 -18.82
N VAL A 33 -10.02 8.18 -18.22
CA VAL A 33 -8.98 9.22 -18.12
C VAL A 33 -7.76 8.71 -17.35
N VAL A 34 -7.96 8.04 -16.22
CA VAL A 34 -6.88 7.45 -15.41
C VAL A 34 -6.15 6.35 -16.18
N LEU A 35 -6.87 5.50 -16.91
CA LEU A 35 -6.27 4.46 -17.75
C LEU A 35 -5.42 5.06 -18.88
N ILE A 36 -5.92 6.11 -19.55
CA ILE A 36 -5.15 6.84 -20.57
C ILE A 36 -3.90 7.45 -19.95
N TYR A 37 -4.02 8.06 -18.77
CA TYR A 37 -2.86 8.58 -18.05
C TYR A 37 -1.82 7.49 -17.79
N TYR A 38 -2.20 6.33 -17.26
CA TYR A 38 -1.25 5.22 -17.02
C TYR A 38 -0.60 4.70 -18.29
N PHE A 39 -1.37 4.64 -19.38
CA PHE A 39 -0.83 4.27 -20.68
C PHE A 39 0.26 5.24 -21.14
N LEU A 40 -0.02 6.54 -21.09
CA LEU A 40 0.93 7.58 -21.45
C LEU A 40 2.15 7.58 -20.50
N ALA A 41 1.92 7.50 -19.19
CA ALA A 41 2.96 7.49 -18.17
C ALA A 41 3.90 6.29 -18.32
N THR A 42 3.37 5.12 -18.70
CA THR A 42 4.18 3.93 -18.95
C THR A 42 5.12 4.09 -20.15
N LEU A 43 4.74 4.89 -21.14
CA LEU A 43 5.55 5.13 -22.36
C LEU A 43 6.57 6.23 -22.20
N LEU A 44 6.25 7.26 -21.40
CA LEU A 44 7.09 8.44 -21.25
C LEU A 44 8.27 8.22 -20.27
N PRO A 45 9.39 8.94 -20.46
CA PRO A 45 10.51 8.91 -19.51
C PRO A 45 10.09 9.50 -18.15
N ILE A 46 10.34 8.77 -17.06
CA ILE A 46 10.03 9.18 -15.69
C ILE A 46 10.53 10.59 -15.37
N ASP A 47 11.75 10.90 -15.78
CA ASP A 47 12.51 12.05 -15.28
C ASP A 47 11.93 13.40 -15.72
N LYS A 48 11.23 13.45 -16.86
CA LYS A 48 10.81 14.72 -17.47
C LYS A 48 9.46 15.24 -16.98
N ILE A 49 8.53 14.38 -16.68
CA ILE A 49 7.15 14.77 -16.28
C ILE A 49 6.94 14.55 -14.78
N ILE A 50 7.27 13.36 -14.32
CA ILE A 50 7.06 12.92 -12.93
C ILE A 50 7.90 13.74 -11.97
N GLY A 51 9.19 13.95 -12.28
CA GLY A 51 10.09 14.70 -11.43
C GLY A 51 9.69 16.17 -11.16
N LYS A 52 8.83 16.75 -12.01
CA LYS A 52 8.32 18.12 -11.82
C LYS A 52 6.99 18.17 -11.07
N ILE A 53 6.14 17.18 -11.25
CA ILE A 53 4.78 17.16 -10.70
C ILE A 53 4.76 16.53 -9.30
N TYR A 54 5.57 15.50 -9.04
CA TYR A 54 5.59 14.80 -7.76
C TYR A 54 5.94 15.68 -6.55
N PRO A 55 6.85 16.64 -6.60
CA PRO A 55 7.08 17.54 -5.47
C PRO A 55 5.82 18.33 -5.09
N LEU A 56 5.01 18.75 -6.08
CA LEU A 56 3.75 19.44 -5.82
C LEU A 56 2.74 18.51 -5.13
N PHE A 57 2.61 17.27 -5.59
CA PHE A 57 1.74 16.28 -4.95
C PHE A 57 2.21 15.94 -3.54
N GLY A 58 3.52 15.82 -3.32
CA GLY A 58 4.09 15.64 -1.99
C GLY A 58 3.78 16.80 -1.05
N ALA A 59 3.87 18.03 -1.53
CA ALA A 59 3.47 19.21 -0.75
C ALA A 59 1.97 19.18 -0.39
N CYS A 60 1.09 18.85 -1.34
CA CYS A 60 -0.35 18.70 -1.07
C CYS A 60 -0.62 17.61 -0.03
N LEU A 61 0.10 16.47 -0.08
CA LEU A 61 0.00 15.39 0.90
C LEU A 61 0.41 15.84 2.31
N ILE A 62 1.50 16.61 2.43
CA ILE A 62 1.95 17.14 3.72
C ILE A 62 0.96 18.16 4.26
N ILE A 63 0.48 19.09 3.43
CA ILE A 63 -0.54 20.07 3.81
C ILE A 63 -1.82 19.36 4.27
N MET A 64 -2.26 18.34 3.55
CA MET A 64 -3.39 17.52 3.94
C MET A 64 -3.16 16.84 5.29
N ALA A 65 -2.02 16.20 5.51
CA ALA A 65 -1.71 15.51 6.77
C ALA A 65 -1.73 16.48 7.96
N ILE A 66 -1.08 17.63 7.84
CA ILE A 66 -1.09 18.70 8.86
C ILE A 66 -2.51 19.24 9.03
N GLY A 67 -3.22 19.51 7.94
CA GLY A 67 -4.56 20.05 7.96
C GLY A 67 -5.55 19.13 8.66
N VAL A 68 -5.62 17.86 8.28
CA VAL A 68 -6.53 16.87 8.88
C VAL A 68 -6.20 16.69 10.37
N SER A 69 -4.93 16.56 10.73
CA SER A 69 -4.51 16.44 12.13
C SER A 69 -4.92 17.66 12.94
N SER A 70 -4.65 18.86 12.42
CA SER A 70 -5.04 20.11 13.08
C SER A 70 -6.56 20.25 13.17
N GLY A 71 -7.28 19.87 12.10
CA GLY A 71 -8.74 19.92 12.07
C GLY A 71 -9.37 19.02 13.13
N ILE A 72 -8.86 17.80 13.30
CA ILE A 72 -9.33 16.88 14.35
C ILE A 72 -9.06 17.45 15.75
N ILE A 73 -7.85 17.96 16.00
CA ILE A 73 -7.46 18.51 17.32
C ILE A 73 -8.24 19.78 17.65
N LEU A 74 -8.29 20.74 16.72
CA LEU A 74 -8.94 22.04 16.94
C LEU A 74 -10.48 21.93 16.91
N GLY A 75 -11.01 20.97 16.18
CA GLY A 75 -12.44 20.65 16.13
C GLY A 75 -12.98 19.97 17.39
N GLY A 76 -12.10 19.58 18.32
CA GLY A 76 -12.48 18.92 19.56
C GLY A 76 -12.94 17.47 19.39
N TRP A 77 -12.61 16.86 18.26
CA TRP A 77 -12.92 15.44 17.99
C TRP A 77 -12.14 14.55 18.96
N GLN A 78 -12.85 13.70 19.68
CA GLN A 78 -12.23 12.83 20.68
C GLN A 78 -11.81 11.49 20.06
N MET A 79 -10.57 11.08 20.31
CA MET A 79 -10.14 9.73 20.00
C MET A 79 -10.62 8.78 21.11
N PRO A 80 -11.22 7.64 20.76
CA PRO A 80 -11.57 6.63 21.75
C PRO A 80 -10.32 6.13 22.50
N GLU A 81 -10.50 5.78 23.76
CA GLU A 81 -9.45 5.20 24.57
C GLU A 81 -8.95 3.87 24.00
N MET A 82 -7.64 3.62 24.11
CA MET A 82 -7.05 2.36 23.72
C MET A 82 -7.58 1.21 24.55
N THR A 83 -8.04 0.16 23.90
CA THR A 83 -8.51 -1.08 24.54
C THR A 83 -7.85 -2.29 23.92
N LEU A 84 -7.68 -3.35 24.72
CA LEU A 84 -7.23 -4.66 24.22
C LEU A 84 -8.40 -5.53 23.71
N GLN A 85 -9.64 -5.03 23.80
CA GLN A 85 -10.80 -5.74 23.29
C GLN A 85 -10.85 -5.69 21.77
N ASN A 86 -11.39 -6.74 21.17
CA ASN A 86 -11.65 -6.76 19.74
C ASN A 86 -12.85 -5.86 19.43
N LEU A 87 -12.60 -4.72 18.81
CA LEU A 87 -13.65 -3.77 18.39
C LEU A 87 -14.08 -3.97 16.93
N HIS A 88 -13.67 -5.07 16.29
CA HIS A 88 -14.04 -5.29 14.88
C HIS A 88 -15.55 -5.57 14.76
N PRO A 89 -16.31 -4.81 13.92
CA PRO A 89 -17.78 -4.92 13.84
C PRO A 89 -18.31 -6.31 13.46
N LYS A 90 -17.48 -7.16 12.84
CA LYS A 90 -17.80 -8.54 12.47
C LYS A 90 -17.09 -9.56 13.35
N ASP A 91 -16.56 -9.15 14.47
CA ASP A 91 -15.83 -9.99 15.43
C ASP A 91 -14.68 -10.83 14.79
N LEU A 92 -14.07 -10.30 13.72
CA LEU A 92 -12.95 -10.97 13.10
C LEU A 92 -11.72 -10.93 14.01
N PRO A 93 -10.94 -12.03 14.08
CA PRO A 93 -9.80 -12.10 14.98
C PRO A 93 -8.72 -11.05 14.60
N ILE A 94 -8.18 -10.39 15.61
CA ILE A 94 -7.11 -9.40 15.43
C ILE A 94 -5.90 -10.05 14.73
N TRP A 95 -5.50 -11.23 15.20
CA TRP A 95 -4.43 -12.00 14.57
C TRP A 95 -4.98 -12.97 13.51
N PRO A 96 -4.42 -13.05 12.30
CA PRO A 96 -3.36 -12.24 11.70
C PRO A 96 -3.93 -11.04 10.90
N LEU A 97 -5.25 -10.85 10.88
CA LEU A 97 -5.97 -10.00 9.94
C LEU A 97 -5.56 -8.52 10.04
N MET A 98 -5.43 -7.99 11.26
CA MET A 98 -5.00 -6.61 11.48
C MET A 98 -3.60 -6.37 10.90
N PHE A 99 -2.68 -7.31 11.07
CA PHE A 99 -1.29 -7.15 10.63
C PHE A 99 -1.11 -7.21 9.12
N ILE A 100 -2.04 -7.83 8.39
CA ILE A 100 -2.07 -7.77 6.93
C ILE A 100 -2.44 -6.37 6.44
N THR A 101 -3.38 -5.70 7.10
CA THR A 101 -3.84 -4.36 6.70
C THR A 101 -2.91 -3.25 7.17
N VAL A 102 -2.46 -3.31 8.42
CA VAL A 102 -1.57 -2.29 9.04
C VAL A 102 -0.17 -2.33 8.42
N ALA A 103 0.31 -3.51 8.03
CA ALA A 103 1.66 -3.67 7.53
C ALA A 103 1.93 -2.89 6.23
N CYS A 104 0.92 -2.49 5.46
CA CYS A 104 1.13 -1.66 4.27
C CYS A 104 1.82 -0.32 4.62
N GLY A 105 1.45 0.31 5.74
CA GLY A 105 2.09 1.54 6.22
C GLY A 105 3.36 1.34 7.07
N ALA A 106 3.65 0.09 7.48
CA ALA A 106 4.80 -0.22 8.33
C ALA A 106 5.88 -1.02 7.59
N THR A 107 5.49 -2.05 6.86
CA THR A 107 6.41 -2.96 6.16
C THR A 107 5.78 -3.42 4.85
N SER A 108 5.88 -2.58 3.82
CA SER A 108 5.24 -2.84 2.53
C SER A 108 6.20 -3.50 1.53
N GLY A 109 5.79 -4.62 0.95
CA GLY A 109 6.50 -5.25 -0.17
C GLY A 109 6.49 -4.40 -1.44
N PHE A 110 5.56 -3.46 -1.55
CA PHE A 110 5.55 -2.49 -2.64
C PHE A 110 6.84 -1.67 -2.68
N HIS A 111 7.42 -1.35 -1.53
CA HIS A 111 8.72 -0.69 -1.44
C HIS A 111 9.85 -1.53 -2.04
N ALA A 112 9.79 -2.86 -1.94
CA ALA A 112 10.77 -3.73 -2.57
C ALA A 112 10.75 -3.63 -4.11
N THR A 113 9.60 -3.32 -4.70
CA THR A 113 9.48 -3.08 -6.16
C THR A 113 9.91 -1.67 -6.57
N GLN A 114 9.74 -0.68 -5.68
CA GLN A 114 10.07 0.72 -5.94
C GLN A 114 11.53 1.07 -5.66
N SER A 115 12.12 0.48 -4.63
CA SER A 115 13.49 0.79 -4.19
C SER A 115 14.53 0.68 -5.30
N PRO A 116 14.52 -0.35 -6.18
CA PRO A 116 15.46 -0.43 -7.28
C PRO A 116 15.32 0.72 -8.30
N LEU A 117 14.09 1.19 -8.53
CA LEU A 117 13.84 2.32 -9.42
C LEU A 117 14.36 3.63 -8.83
N MET A 118 14.08 3.84 -7.54
CA MET A 118 14.54 5.02 -6.81
C MET A 118 16.06 5.04 -6.66
N ALA A 119 16.69 3.90 -6.39
CA ALA A 119 18.15 3.78 -6.31
C ALA A 119 18.84 4.21 -7.61
N ARG A 120 18.25 3.87 -8.76
CA ARG A 120 18.77 4.30 -10.08
C ARG A 120 18.64 5.80 -10.33
N CYS A 121 17.69 6.46 -9.67
CA CYS A 121 17.46 7.91 -9.81
C CYS A 121 18.25 8.74 -8.80
N MET A 122 18.83 8.11 -7.78
CA MET A 122 19.63 8.80 -6.77
C MET A 122 20.95 9.29 -7.35
N LYS A 123 21.26 10.57 -7.08
CA LYS A 123 22.54 11.17 -7.50
C LYS A 123 23.67 10.91 -6.51
N GLU A 124 23.36 10.77 -5.22
CA GLU A 124 24.32 10.64 -4.14
C GLU A 124 23.85 9.62 -3.11
N GLU A 125 24.70 8.68 -2.75
CA GLU A 125 24.38 7.60 -1.79
C GLU A 125 23.99 8.13 -0.41
N LYS A 126 24.56 9.26 0.04
CA LYS A 126 24.21 9.89 1.33
C LYS A 126 22.72 10.21 1.48
N ASN A 127 22.00 10.43 0.36
CA ASN A 127 20.57 10.70 0.37
C ASN A 127 19.73 9.44 0.60
N GLY A 128 20.31 8.23 0.54
CA GLY A 128 19.60 6.96 0.67
C GLY A 128 18.84 6.85 1.97
N ARG A 129 19.38 7.32 3.09
CA ARG A 129 18.67 7.30 4.38
C ARG A 129 17.39 8.13 4.35
N VAL A 130 17.42 9.32 3.77
CA VAL A 130 16.23 10.19 3.68
C VAL A 130 15.23 9.62 2.70
N VAL A 131 15.69 9.15 1.54
CA VAL A 131 14.83 8.64 0.46
C VAL A 131 14.13 7.33 0.88
N PHE A 132 14.86 6.36 1.43
CA PHE A 132 14.27 5.05 1.75
C PHE A 132 13.67 4.99 3.15
N TYR A 133 14.43 5.34 4.17
CA TYR A 133 13.95 5.29 5.55
C TYR A 133 13.00 6.47 5.88
N GLY A 134 13.36 7.69 5.47
CA GLY A 134 12.54 8.87 5.72
C GLY A 134 11.17 8.78 5.06
N ALA A 135 11.09 8.26 3.83
CA ALA A 135 9.81 8.05 3.15
C ALA A 135 8.92 7.05 3.89
N MET A 136 9.49 5.95 4.41
CA MET A 136 8.73 4.96 5.20
C MET A 136 8.18 5.55 6.50
N VAL A 137 8.99 6.35 7.20
CA VAL A 137 8.53 7.05 8.41
C VAL A 137 7.40 8.02 8.10
N ALA A 138 7.53 8.79 7.03
CA ALA A 138 6.48 9.72 6.59
C ALA A 138 5.18 8.98 6.21
N GLU A 139 5.27 7.87 5.49
CA GLU A 139 4.13 7.03 5.14
C GLU A 139 3.43 6.48 6.39
N GLY A 140 4.19 5.95 7.35
CA GLY A 140 3.64 5.46 8.62
C GLY A 140 2.92 6.55 9.41
N ILE A 141 3.47 7.77 9.48
CA ILE A 141 2.83 8.90 10.14
C ILE A 141 1.52 9.27 9.44
N ILE A 142 1.51 9.37 8.11
CA ILE A 142 0.29 9.69 7.35
C ILE A 142 -0.77 8.59 7.52
N ALA A 143 -0.37 7.32 7.53
CA ALA A 143 -1.28 6.20 7.79
C ALA A 143 -1.92 6.29 9.19
N LEU A 144 -1.14 6.64 10.21
CA LEU A 144 -1.64 6.84 11.58
C LEU A 144 -2.60 8.03 11.66
N ILE A 145 -2.31 9.14 10.97
CA ILE A 145 -3.20 10.30 10.90
C ILE A 145 -4.56 9.89 10.33
N TRP A 146 -4.59 9.14 9.23
CA TRP A 146 -5.85 8.69 8.63
C TRP A 146 -6.59 7.66 9.49
N ALA A 147 -5.88 6.76 10.16
CA ALA A 147 -6.49 5.81 11.09
C ALA A 147 -7.13 6.55 12.27
N SER A 148 -6.41 7.51 12.86
CA SER A 148 -6.92 8.32 13.96
C SER A 148 -8.09 9.20 13.53
N ALA A 149 -7.98 9.86 12.37
CA ALA A 149 -9.03 10.71 11.83
C ALA A 149 -10.32 9.93 11.54
N GLY A 150 -10.20 8.71 11.00
CA GLY A 150 -11.35 7.85 10.73
C GLY A 150 -12.11 7.49 11.99
N ILE A 151 -11.43 7.14 13.06
CA ILE A 151 -12.07 6.77 14.33
C ILE A 151 -12.61 8.01 15.05
N ALA A 152 -11.84 9.10 15.11
CA ALA A 152 -12.25 10.31 15.80
C ALA A 152 -13.47 10.97 15.14
N PHE A 153 -13.46 11.12 13.83
CA PHE A 153 -14.53 11.80 13.07
C PHE A 153 -15.89 11.10 13.17
N TYR A 154 -15.89 9.77 13.21
CA TYR A 154 -17.12 8.97 13.34
C TYR A 154 -17.42 8.51 14.78
N GLU A 155 -16.62 8.94 15.75
CA GLU A 155 -16.75 8.73 17.20
C GLU A 155 -16.75 7.26 17.65
N THR A 156 -17.23 6.35 16.81
CA THR A 156 -17.30 4.92 17.10
C THR A 156 -16.87 4.06 15.92
N THR A 157 -16.38 2.84 16.21
CA THR A 157 -16.07 1.84 15.19
C THR A 157 -17.31 1.43 14.39
N GLY A 158 -18.49 1.44 15.00
CA GLY A 158 -19.77 1.19 14.34
C GLY A 158 -20.14 2.32 13.37
N GLY A 159 -19.97 3.58 13.76
CA GLY A 159 -20.19 4.76 12.91
C GLY A 159 -19.28 4.74 11.67
N LEU A 160 -18.01 4.47 11.87
CA LEU A 160 -17.04 4.33 10.76
C LEU A 160 -17.42 3.14 9.83
N ALA A 161 -17.82 2.00 10.41
CA ALA A 161 -18.24 0.84 9.62
C ALA A 161 -19.50 1.12 8.78
N ALA A 162 -20.48 1.84 9.34
CA ALA A 162 -21.68 2.29 8.63
C ALA A 162 -21.34 3.25 7.48
N ALA A 163 -20.45 4.21 7.71
CA ALA A 163 -19.98 5.15 6.69
C ALA A 163 -19.23 4.43 5.55
N ILE A 164 -18.35 3.46 5.88
CA ILE A 164 -17.68 2.63 4.88
C ILE A 164 -18.71 1.80 4.07
N ALA A 165 -19.71 1.24 4.73
CA ALA A 165 -20.74 0.44 4.07
C ALA A 165 -21.62 1.27 3.11
N SER A 166 -21.89 2.54 3.43
CA SER A 166 -22.77 3.43 2.64
C SER A 166 -22.01 4.12 1.52
N ALA A 167 -20.85 4.71 1.79
CA ALA A 167 -20.13 5.59 0.87
C ALA A 167 -18.76 5.04 0.42
N GLY A 168 -18.35 3.89 0.97
CA GLY A 168 -17.03 3.29 0.72
C GLY A 168 -15.88 4.07 1.36
N PRO A 169 -14.65 3.54 1.31
CA PRO A 169 -13.47 4.22 1.87
C PRO A 169 -13.22 5.61 1.28
N GLY A 170 -13.48 5.80 -0.02
CA GLY A 170 -13.38 7.11 -0.67
C GLY A 170 -14.38 8.14 -0.13
N GLY A 171 -15.59 7.70 0.22
CA GLY A 171 -16.58 8.55 0.89
C GLY A 171 -16.11 9.02 2.27
N VAL A 172 -15.59 8.12 3.06
CA VAL A 172 -15.01 8.43 4.38
C VAL A 172 -13.89 9.47 4.27
N VAL A 173 -12.99 9.31 3.31
CA VAL A 173 -11.90 10.28 3.08
C VAL A 173 -12.46 11.64 2.67
N TYR A 174 -13.48 11.67 1.82
CA TYR A 174 -14.15 12.89 1.41
C TYR A 174 -14.80 13.61 2.62
N ASP A 175 -15.61 12.88 3.39
CA ASP A 175 -16.32 13.41 4.54
C ASP A 175 -15.37 13.99 5.59
N ILE A 176 -14.29 13.26 5.94
CA ILE A 176 -13.26 13.73 6.86
C ILE A 176 -12.58 15.00 6.33
N SER A 177 -12.18 15.01 5.04
CA SER A 177 -11.46 16.13 4.45
C SER A 177 -12.30 17.41 4.45
N PHE A 178 -13.56 17.32 4.06
CA PHE A 178 -14.47 18.49 4.03
C PHE A 178 -14.99 18.85 5.41
N GLY A 179 -15.26 17.88 6.26
CA GLY A 179 -15.72 18.10 7.65
C GLY A 179 -14.68 18.77 8.54
N THR A 180 -13.40 18.43 8.34
CA THR A 180 -12.31 18.99 9.16
C THR A 180 -11.69 20.28 8.60
N LEU A 181 -11.65 20.44 7.27
CA LEU A 181 -10.92 21.51 6.60
C LEU A 181 -11.81 22.51 5.85
N GLY A 182 -13.12 22.27 5.84
CA GLY A 182 -14.05 23.06 5.02
C GLY A 182 -13.81 22.87 3.51
N THR A 183 -14.43 23.73 2.68
CA THR A 183 -14.42 23.54 1.22
C THR A 183 -13.05 23.67 0.59
N VAL A 184 -12.32 24.74 0.90
CA VAL A 184 -10.99 25.00 0.26
C VAL A 184 -9.95 23.99 0.72
N GLY A 185 -9.86 23.75 2.04
CA GLY A 185 -8.95 22.78 2.59
C GLY A 185 -9.29 21.34 2.16
N GLY A 186 -10.57 21.01 2.10
CA GLY A 186 -11.08 19.74 1.60
C GLY A 186 -10.66 19.46 0.16
N ILE A 187 -10.78 20.43 -0.74
CA ILE A 187 -10.33 20.29 -2.14
C ILE A 187 -8.81 20.04 -2.20
N LEU A 188 -8.00 20.80 -1.46
CA LEU A 188 -6.55 20.60 -1.40
C LEU A 188 -6.18 19.21 -0.86
N ALA A 189 -6.86 18.77 0.22
CA ALA A 189 -6.68 17.44 0.76
C ALA A 189 -7.02 16.35 -0.27
N MET A 190 -8.13 16.51 -0.98
CA MET A 190 -8.56 15.56 -2.01
C MET A 190 -7.56 15.47 -3.17
N ILE A 191 -6.95 16.58 -3.59
CA ILE A 191 -5.87 16.55 -4.61
C ILE A 191 -4.72 15.66 -4.13
N GLY A 192 -4.28 15.81 -2.88
CA GLY A 192 -3.23 14.98 -2.29
C GLY A 192 -3.61 13.49 -2.25
N VAL A 193 -4.84 13.19 -1.81
CA VAL A 193 -5.35 11.81 -1.73
C VAL A 193 -5.52 11.17 -3.12
N ILE A 194 -5.98 11.91 -4.11
CA ILE A 194 -6.14 11.43 -5.49
C ILE A 194 -4.77 11.19 -6.15
N ALA A 195 -3.82 12.09 -5.93
CA ALA A 195 -2.49 11.98 -6.51
C ALA A 195 -1.73 10.74 -6.00
N CYS A 196 -1.92 10.35 -4.75
CA CYS A 196 -1.19 9.25 -4.11
C CYS A 196 -1.40 7.90 -4.85
N PRO A 197 -2.63 7.37 -5.05
CA PRO A 197 -2.81 6.14 -5.79
C PRO A 197 -2.46 6.26 -7.29
N ILE A 198 -2.62 7.44 -7.90
CA ILE A 198 -2.23 7.65 -9.30
C ILE A 198 -0.72 7.48 -9.47
N THR A 199 0.09 8.09 -8.61
CA THR A 199 1.54 7.97 -8.66
C THR A 199 2.02 6.56 -8.33
N SER A 200 1.36 5.90 -7.39
CA SER A 200 1.65 4.52 -7.02
C SER A 200 1.32 3.54 -8.16
N GLY A 201 0.19 3.72 -8.82
CA GLY A 201 -0.21 2.91 -9.98
C GLY A 201 0.75 3.02 -11.15
N ASP A 202 1.18 4.25 -11.50
CA ASP A 202 2.18 4.46 -12.55
C ASP A 202 3.47 3.68 -12.28
N THR A 203 3.99 3.81 -11.07
CA THR A 203 5.24 3.12 -10.71
C THR A 203 5.05 1.60 -10.61
N ALA A 204 3.89 1.10 -10.20
CA ALA A 204 3.57 -0.32 -10.14
C ALA A 204 3.56 -0.95 -11.55
N PHE A 205 2.83 -0.36 -12.50
CA PHE A 205 2.81 -0.84 -13.90
C PHE A 205 4.19 -0.80 -14.54
N ARG A 206 4.96 0.21 -14.25
CA ARG A 206 6.33 0.36 -14.74
C ARG A 206 7.25 -0.72 -14.16
N SER A 207 7.18 -0.97 -12.85
CA SER A 207 7.94 -2.03 -12.19
C SER A 207 7.58 -3.41 -12.74
N ALA A 208 6.29 -3.71 -12.90
CA ALA A 208 5.83 -4.96 -13.49
C ALA A 208 6.37 -5.14 -14.92
N ARG A 209 6.31 -4.08 -15.74
CA ARG A 209 6.85 -4.11 -17.10
C ARG A 209 8.36 -4.36 -17.11
N TYR A 210 9.14 -3.74 -16.24
CA TYR A 210 10.59 -3.99 -16.15
C TYR A 210 10.88 -5.42 -15.67
N THR A 211 10.16 -5.91 -14.68
CA THR A 211 10.33 -7.29 -14.20
C THR A 211 10.06 -8.31 -15.31
N LEU A 212 8.97 -8.13 -16.08
CA LEU A 212 8.67 -9.00 -17.21
C LEU A 212 9.71 -8.87 -18.32
N SER A 213 10.20 -7.64 -18.58
CA SER A 213 11.23 -7.43 -19.60
C SER A 213 12.54 -8.12 -19.24
N ASP A 214 12.91 -8.12 -17.96
CA ASP A 214 14.10 -8.81 -17.46
C ASP A 214 13.95 -10.33 -17.53
N TRP A 215 12.78 -10.87 -17.18
CA TRP A 215 12.50 -12.30 -17.27
C TRP A 215 12.52 -12.83 -18.70
N PHE A 216 11.87 -12.10 -19.62
CA PHE A 216 11.77 -12.49 -21.02
C PHE A 216 12.91 -11.95 -21.88
N LYS A 217 13.87 -11.22 -21.28
CA LYS A 217 15.01 -10.58 -21.97
C LYS A 217 14.55 -9.68 -23.13
N ILE A 218 13.46 -8.96 -22.94
CA ILE A 218 12.87 -8.06 -23.94
C ILE A 218 13.50 -6.68 -23.78
N ASP A 219 14.18 -6.21 -24.83
CA ASP A 219 14.74 -4.87 -24.84
C ASP A 219 13.67 -3.78 -24.74
N GLN A 220 13.88 -2.80 -23.84
CA GLN A 220 12.93 -1.74 -23.54
C GLN A 220 13.27 -0.40 -24.24
N VAL A 221 14.28 -0.37 -25.11
CA VAL A 221 14.59 0.83 -25.90
C VAL A 221 13.55 1.02 -26.99
N SER A 222 13.10 -0.07 -27.62
CA SER A 222 12.07 -0.07 -28.67
C SER A 222 10.68 0.23 -28.11
N TYR A 223 9.98 1.25 -28.65
CA TYR A 223 8.60 1.58 -28.30
C TYR A 223 7.63 0.43 -28.54
N THR A 224 7.79 -0.29 -29.64
CA THR A 224 6.94 -1.44 -29.98
C THR A 224 7.00 -2.55 -28.92
N LYS A 225 8.23 -2.84 -28.44
CA LYS A 225 8.45 -3.84 -27.38
C LYS A 225 7.91 -3.37 -26.03
N ARG A 226 7.99 -2.06 -25.74
CA ARG A 226 7.35 -1.47 -24.56
C ARG A 226 5.83 -1.63 -24.60
N LEU A 227 5.21 -1.31 -25.74
CA LEU A 227 3.76 -1.44 -25.94
C LEU A 227 3.32 -2.90 -25.82
N ALA A 228 4.07 -3.84 -26.38
CA ALA A 228 3.77 -5.26 -26.32
C ALA A 228 3.68 -5.80 -24.87
N LEU A 229 4.41 -5.21 -23.92
CA LEU A 229 4.30 -5.55 -22.49
C LEU A 229 3.29 -4.65 -21.76
N ALA A 230 3.20 -3.37 -22.10
CA ALA A 230 2.36 -2.43 -21.40
C ALA A 230 0.86 -2.68 -21.65
N ILE A 231 0.47 -2.97 -22.89
CA ILE A 231 -0.95 -3.19 -23.25
C ILE A 231 -1.55 -4.39 -22.50
N PRO A 232 -0.93 -5.60 -22.50
CA PRO A 232 -1.45 -6.71 -21.71
C PRO A 232 -1.52 -6.41 -20.21
N LEU A 233 -0.50 -5.75 -19.65
CA LEU A 233 -0.48 -5.39 -18.22
C LEU A 233 -1.62 -4.44 -17.86
N LEU A 234 -1.84 -3.39 -18.66
CA LEU A 234 -2.94 -2.45 -18.46
C LEU A 234 -4.30 -3.13 -18.70
N GLY A 235 -4.38 -4.02 -19.69
CA GLY A 235 -5.58 -4.83 -19.95
C GLY A 235 -5.94 -5.72 -18.77
N ILE A 236 -4.96 -6.43 -18.19
CA ILE A 236 -5.14 -7.24 -16.97
C ILE A 236 -5.58 -6.34 -15.81
N GLY A 237 -4.91 -5.19 -15.60
CA GLY A 237 -5.30 -4.22 -14.59
C GLY A 237 -6.75 -3.73 -14.79
N GLY A 238 -7.13 -3.43 -16.02
CA GLY A 238 -8.51 -3.04 -16.37
C GLY A 238 -9.54 -4.15 -16.11
N ILE A 239 -9.21 -5.40 -16.37
CA ILE A 239 -10.08 -6.56 -16.06
C ILE A 239 -10.18 -6.74 -14.54
N LEU A 240 -9.06 -6.71 -13.82
CA LEU A 240 -9.03 -6.81 -12.36
C LEU A 240 -9.84 -5.69 -11.71
N SER A 241 -9.84 -4.48 -12.28
CA SER A 241 -10.64 -3.37 -11.77
C SER A 241 -12.17 -3.60 -11.84
N GLN A 242 -12.63 -4.59 -12.59
CA GLN A 242 -14.04 -5.00 -12.67
C GLN A 242 -14.42 -6.11 -11.67
N MET A 243 -13.44 -6.73 -11.01
CA MET A 243 -13.67 -7.80 -10.05
C MET A 243 -14.05 -7.24 -8.67
N ASN A 244 -14.45 -8.14 -7.75
CA ASN A 244 -14.79 -7.77 -6.38
C ASN A 244 -13.58 -7.18 -5.66
N PHE A 245 -13.70 -5.91 -5.28
CA PHE A 245 -12.63 -5.15 -4.64
C PHE A 245 -12.13 -5.79 -3.35
N ASP A 246 -13.04 -6.25 -2.47
CA ASP A 246 -12.65 -6.79 -1.15
C ASP A 246 -11.79 -8.05 -1.27
N ILE A 247 -12.10 -8.89 -2.26
CA ILE A 247 -11.32 -10.11 -2.53
C ILE A 247 -9.96 -9.73 -3.08
N ILE A 248 -9.92 -8.90 -4.12
CA ILE A 248 -8.65 -8.48 -4.76
C ILE A 248 -7.78 -7.71 -3.77
N TRP A 249 -8.38 -6.83 -2.97
CA TRP A 249 -7.66 -6.06 -1.96
C TRP A 249 -6.99 -6.97 -0.92
N ARG A 250 -7.67 -8.02 -0.48
CA ARG A 250 -7.11 -8.98 0.47
C ARG A 250 -5.98 -9.81 -0.13
N TYR A 251 -6.14 -10.29 -1.38
CA TYR A 251 -5.06 -10.95 -2.11
C TYR A 251 -3.86 -10.02 -2.33
N PHE A 252 -4.12 -8.78 -2.73
CA PHE A 252 -3.07 -7.76 -2.90
C PHE A 252 -2.33 -7.51 -1.58
N SER A 253 -3.06 -7.32 -0.49
CA SER A 253 -2.47 -7.09 0.82
C SER A 253 -1.60 -8.28 1.25
N TRP A 254 -2.09 -9.50 1.09
CA TRP A 254 -1.31 -10.70 1.39
C TRP A 254 -0.07 -10.85 0.48
N ALA A 255 -0.21 -10.66 -0.82
CA ALA A 255 0.92 -10.72 -1.76
C ALA A 255 1.97 -9.65 -1.43
N ASN A 256 1.54 -8.43 -1.10
CA ASN A 256 2.39 -7.34 -0.66
C ASN A 256 3.19 -7.71 0.60
N GLN A 257 2.53 -8.29 1.61
CA GLN A 257 3.19 -8.71 2.85
C GLN A 257 4.13 -9.91 2.63
N THR A 258 3.77 -10.82 1.76
CA THR A 258 4.63 -11.94 1.37
C THR A 258 5.91 -11.43 0.68
N LEU A 259 5.79 -10.45 -0.20
CA LEU A 259 6.94 -9.82 -0.83
C LEU A 259 7.82 -9.08 0.20
N ALA A 260 7.21 -8.38 1.16
CA ALA A 260 7.92 -7.74 2.26
C ALA A 260 8.71 -8.77 3.11
N MET A 261 8.08 -9.89 3.43
CA MET A 261 8.72 -11.00 4.14
C MET A 261 9.96 -11.51 3.39
N ILE A 262 9.83 -11.76 2.08
CA ILE A 262 10.96 -12.22 1.24
C ILE A 262 12.08 -11.17 1.20
N ALA A 263 11.72 -9.90 1.05
CA ALA A 263 12.68 -8.79 1.04
C ALA A 263 13.44 -8.67 2.38
N LEU A 264 12.74 -8.85 3.50
CA LEU A 264 13.34 -8.84 4.84
C LEU A 264 14.34 -10.00 5.03
N TRP A 265 13.99 -11.23 4.63
CA TRP A 265 14.92 -12.36 4.69
C TRP A 265 16.14 -12.16 3.78
N THR A 266 15.92 -11.59 2.59
CA THR A 266 17.01 -11.26 1.66
C THR A 266 17.91 -10.16 2.23
N GLY A 267 17.32 -9.11 2.80
CA GLY A 267 18.05 -8.05 3.50
C GLY A 267 18.84 -8.56 4.71
N ALA A 268 18.25 -9.45 5.48
CA ALA A 268 18.93 -10.11 6.61
C ALA A 268 20.18 -10.87 6.16
N MET A 269 20.05 -11.66 5.09
CA MET A 269 21.19 -12.40 4.51
C MET A 269 22.25 -11.46 3.95
N TYR A 270 21.86 -10.37 3.31
CA TYR A 270 22.78 -9.36 2.80
C TYR A 270 23.56 -8.70 3.96
N LEU A 271 22.86 -8.24 4.99
CA LEU A 271 23.47 -7.60 6.15
C LEU A 271 24.42 -8.55 6.88
N TRP A 272 24.06 -9.82 6.99
CA TRP A 272 24.94 -10.84 7.59
C TRP A 272 26.24 -11.01 6.79
N LYS A 273 26.16 -11.12 5.46
CA LYS A 273 27.32 -11.22 4.58
C LYS A 273 28.19 -9.97 4.62
N GLN A 274 27.58 -8.80 4.55
CA GLN A 274 28.26 -7.50 4.51
C GLN A 274 29.04 -7.24 5.82
N ASN A 275 28.44 -7.57 6.95
CA ASN A 275 29.02 -7.33 8.28
C ASN A 275 29.73 -8.56 8.87
N LYS A 276 30.08 -9.55 8.05
CA LYS A 276 30.80 -10.77 8.46
C LYS A 276 30.19 -11.47 9.70
N GLY A 277 28.86 -11.53 9.75
CA GLY A 277 28.11 -12.14 10.85
C GLY A 277 27.86 -11.22 12.06
N GLY A 278 28.03 -9.92 11.92
CA GLY A 278 27.71 -8.94 12.96
C GLY A 278 26.21 -8.88 13.29
N TRP A 279 25.87 -8.27 14.43
CA TRP A 279 24.48 -8.22 14.95
C TRP A 279 23.47 -7.48 14.08
N GLN A 280 23.92 -6.66 13.11
CA GLN A 280 23.08 -5.79 12.28
C GLN A 280 22.00 -6.54 11.49
N HIS A 281 22.24 -7.81 11.16
CA HIS A 281 21.27 -8.62 10.44
C HIS A 281 19.97 -8.87 11.24
N TYR A 282 20.04 -8.82 12.59
CA TYR A 282 18.84 -8.97 13.44
C TYR A 282 17.81 -7.86 13.24
N ILE A 283 18.23 -6.69 12.77
CA ILE A 283 17.29 -5.59 12.40
C ILE A 283 16.29 -6.05 11.35
N ALA A 284 16.71 -6.92 10.43
CA ALA A 284 15.84 -7.48 9.40
C ALA A 284 15.27 -8.86 9.79
N VAL A 285 16.00 -9.68 10.56
CA VAL A 285 15.55 -11.02 10.97
C VAL A 285 14.32 -10.96 11.87
N ILE A 286 14.28 -10.06 12.86
CA ILE A 286 13.15 -9.96 13.79
C ILE A 286 11.84 -9.66 13.06
N PRO A 287 11.75 -8.60 12.24
CA PRO A 287 10.53 -8.36 11.44
C PRO A 287 10.30 -9.43 10.38
N ALA A 288 11.33 -10.10 9.84
CA ALA A 288 11.16 -11.21 8.90
C ALA A 288 10.46 -12.41 9.55
N ILE A 289 10.84 -12.79 10.77
CA ILE A 289 10.17 -13.84 11.55
C ILE A 289 8.71 -13.47 11.79
N PHE A 290 8.46 -12.26 12.27
CA PHE A 290 7.11 -11.76 12.51
C PHE A 290 6.24 -11.81 11.24
N MET A 291 6.75 -11.27 10.12
CA MET A 291 6.03 -11.26 8.85
C MET A 291 5.82 -12.64 8.26
N THR A 292 6.73 -13.59 8.50
CA THR A 292 6.55 -14.99 8.11
C THR A 292 5.34 -15.57 8.83
N MET A 293 5.24 -15.37 10.13
CA MET A 293 4.09 -15.84 10.90
C MET A 293 2.78 -15.21 10.44
N VAL A 294 2.77 -13.89 10.21
CA VAL A 294 1.59 -13.16 9.72
C VAL A 294 1.11 -13.70 8.37
N THR A 295 2.01 -13.76 7.38
CA THR A 295 1.65 -14.10 6.00
C THR A 295 1.16 -15.54 5.84
N PHE A 296 1.84 -16.49 6.48
CA PHE A 296 1.42 -17.90 6.40
C PHE A 296 0.19 -18.19 7.24
N THR A 297 0.06 -17.61 8.43
CA THR A 297 -1.18 -17.75 9.22
C THR A 297 -2.37 -17.18 8.47
N TYR A 298 -2.20 -16.00 7.83
CA TYR A 298 -3.26 -15.35 7.06
C TYR A 298 -3.75 -16.21 5.90
N ILE A 299 -2.86 -16.69 5.02
CA ILE A 299 -3.30 -17.44 3.83
C ILE A 299 -3.97 -18.78 4.22
N LEU A 300 -3.55 -19.38 5.33
CA LEU A 300 -4.17 -20.60 5.84
C LEU A 300 -5.57 -20.32 6.40
N GLN A 301 -5.79 -19.16 7.03
CA GLN A 301 -7.04 -18.82 7.72
C GLN A 301 -8.05 -18.09 6.85
N ALA A 302 -7.58 -17.22 5.95
CA ALA A 302 -8.45 -16.35 5.18
C ALA A 302 -9.42 -17.14 4.28
N PRO A 303 -10.70 -16.69 4.16
CA PRO A 303 -11.69 -17.34 3.30
C PRO A 303 -11.27 -17.40 1.83
N GLU A 304 -10.53 -16.42 1.37
CA GLU A 304 -9.94 -16.37 0.03
C GLU A 304 -8.70 -17.24 -0.15
N GLY A 305 -8.14 -17.77 0.95
CA GLY A 305 -7.05 -18.73 0.98
C GLY A 305 -7.57 -20.16 1.21
N PHE A 306 -7.05 -20.81 2.26
CA PHE A 306 -7.43 -22.19 2.60
C PHE A 306 -8.64 -22.28 3.53
N GLY A 307 -9.06 -21.20 4.18
CA GLY A 307 -10.23 -21.16 5.06
C GLY A 307 -10.17 -22.08 6.29
N LEU A 308 -8.98 -22.42 6.77
CA LEU A 308 -8.77 -23.34 7.88
C LEU A 308 -9.11 -22.68 9.23
N PRO A 309 -9.56 -23.44 10.22
CA PRO A 309 -9.85 -22.93 11.55
C PRO A 309 -8.57 -22.50 12.29
N THR A 310 -8.71 -21.57 13.23
CA THR A 310 -7.62 -21.00 14.03
C THR A 310 -6.83 -22.06 14.79
N SER A 311 -7.47 -23.15 15.23
CA SER A 311 -6.84 -24.29 15.91
C SER A 311 -5.76 -24.98 15.06
N ILE A 312 -5.85 -24.88 13.73
CA ILE A 312 -4.86 -25.45 12.78
C ILE A 312 -3.92 -24.37 12.31
N THR A 313 -4.41 -23.17 11.99
CA THR A 313 -3.62 -22.13 11.33
C THR A 313 -2.56 -21.53 12.25
N TYR A 314 -2.85 -21.39 13.54
CA TYR A 314 -1.89 -20.83 14.49
C TYR A 314 -0.69 -21.77 14.74
N PRO A 315 -0.87 -23.05 15.08
CA PRO A 315 0.25 -23.98 15.18
C PRO A 315 1.02 -24.13 13.87
N ALA A 316 0.34 -24.20 12.73
CA ALA A 316 0.96 -24.31 11.43
C ALA A 316 1.82 -23.07 11.11
N GLY A 317 1.31 -21.86 11.36
CA GLY A 317 2.05 -20.61 11.21
C GLY A 317 3.34 -20.59 12.05
N VAL A 318 3.28 -21.04 13.30
CA VAL A 318 4.45 -21.16 14.18
C VAL A 318 5.45 -22.16 13.62
N ILE A 319 5.02 -23.34 13.22
CA ILE A 319 5.90 -24.39 12.67
C ILE A 319 6.62 -23.90 11.42
N ILE A 320 5.89 -23.27 10.47
CA ILE A 320 6.47 -22.72 9.26
C ILE A 320 7.48 -21.61 9.59
N THR A 321 7.16 -20.76 10.55
CA THR A 321 8.06 -19.67 10.98
C THR A 321 9.34 -20.23 11.59
N ILE A 322 9.24 -21.22 12.46
CA ILE A 322 10.40 -21.90 13.05
C ILE A 322 11.24 -22.57 11.95
N PHE A 323 10.60 -23.22 10.99
CA PHE A 323 11.31 -23.83 9.86
C PHE A 323 12.14 -22.81 9.08
N TRP A 324 11.54 -21.65 8.70
CA TRP A 324 12.27 -20.60 8.00
C TRP A 324 13.39 -19.99 8.84
N ALA A 325 13.17 -19.79 10.12
CA ALA A 325 14.21 -19.31 11.04
C ALA A 325 15.38 -20.31 11.11
N ILE A 326 15.10 -21.62 11.24
CA ILE A 326 16.14 -22.65 11.24
C ILE A 326 16.91 -22.66 9.92
N VAL A 327 16.23 -22.57 8.76
CA VAL A 327 16.89 -22.50 7.44
C VAL A 327 17.83 -21.30 7.37
N TYR A 328 17.39 -20.14 7.84
CA TYR A 328 18.22 -18.95 7.88
C TYR A 328 19.44 -19.12 8.80
N PHE A 329 19.24 -19.52 10.04
CA PHE A 329 20.34 -19.69 10.99
C PHE A 329 21.31 -20.82 10.60
N LYS A 330 20.80 -21.90 10.02
CA LYS A 330 21.66 -22.95 9.46
C LYS A 330 22.54 -22.42 8.32
N SER A 331 22.00 -21.56 7.46
CA SER A 331 22.75 -20.97 6.34
C SER A 331 23.75 -19.90 6.77
N THR A 332 23.57 -19.29 7.94
CA THR A 332 24.43 -18.22 8.46
C THR A 332 25.44 -18.70 9.48
N ILE A 333 25.03 -19.56 10.43
CA ILE A 333 25.88 -20.02 11.52
C ILE A 333 26.77 -21.21 11.10
N PHE A 334 26.24 -22.15 10.29
CA PHE A 334 26.93 -23.37 9.92
C PHE A 334 27.74 -23.30 8.61
N LYS A 335 27.76 -22.17 7.95
CA LYS A 335 28.65 -21.89 6.79
C LYS A 335 29.81 -20.95 7.15
N LYS A 336 30.34 -21.09 8.36
CA LYS A 336 31.65 -20.55 8.72
C LYS A 336 32.78 -21.48 8.30
#